data_bee4a6de5fffd19a0dbfe732301d7d40
#
_entry.id   bee4a6de5fffd19a0dbfe732301d7d40
#
_cell.length_a   1.000
_cell.length_b   1.000
_cell.length_c   1.000
_cell.angle_alpha   90.00
_cell.angle_beta   90.00
_cell.angle_gamma   90.00
#
_symmetry.space_group_name_H-M   'P 1'
#
loop_
_entity.id
_entity.type
_entity.pdbx_description
1 polymer ?
#
loop_
_entity_poly.entity_id
_entity_poly.type
_entity_poly.pdbx_seq_one_letter_code
_entity_poly.pdbx_strand_id
1 'polypeptide(L)'
;MRGNFIPREYDIFTGLDVSKKSISVTFTNHQGFIRSLNMPHKAEPLLNYVRKHFPDQKIAFVYEAGPTGYGLYDGLAAQAYPCLIAAPSMIPRAPGQRVKTNRLDSKALSENLRGGQLKSIHIPSATYRQLRHLTQLRDVLVSELAGMKQRIKSLLLFEGIEFPPAPAGSQWSFLVKDKLRKLACSGTVRFKLDQLLDSLEFNEKQVLKTITEIRRFCRNDPELSQCMKYLMSLPGIGWITASQLLARIGDWRELKNIRQLAGFLGLVPTEHSTGERVDRGSITRTGDERLRSKLIQGSWSAIRQDGELREFFRSVCRKHPREVASRVAIVAVARKLSVRISVVLMKQRPYEVREKVHSAPLTQEETSPRERLDDEQNREGKTPDGSTLETEIPGLCALKRGAFRVSVTAVCRATNSSKSLFGREVKES
;
A
#
# COMPACT_ATOMS: atom_id res chain seq x y z
N MET A 1 -20.24 -12.63 2.65
CA MET A 1 -21.04 -13.07 1.48
C MET A 1 -20.11 -13.18 0.29
N ARG A 2 -19.85 -14.39 -0.21
CA ARG A 2 -18.98 -14.64 -1.41
C ARG A 2 -19.75 -14.63 -2.73
N GLY A 3 -21.08 -14.38 -2.71
CA GLY A 3 -21.95 -14.31 -3.90
C GLY A 3 -22.37 -12.89 -4.24
N ASN A 4 -22.86 -12.70 -5.47
CA ASN A 4 -23.58 -11.48 -5.82
C ASN A 4 -24.82 -11.41 -4.95
N PHE A 5 -25.12 -10.24 -4.38
CA PHE A 5 -26.37 -10.00 -3.68
C PHE A 5 -27.54 -10.13 -4.66
N ILE A 6 -28.51 -11.02 -4.34
CA ILE A 6 -29.70 -11.28 -5.18
C ILE A 6 -30.90 -10.70 -4.46
N PRO A 7 -31.45 -9.56 -4.89
CA PRO A 7 -32.56 -8.91 -4.18
C PRO A 7 -33.81 -9.79 -4.03
N ARG A 8 -34.10 -10.66 -5.00
CA ARG A 8 -35.29 -11.55 -4.96
C ARG A 8 -35.31 -12.55 -3.79
N GLU A 9 -34.19 -12.74 -3.11
CA GLU A 9 -34.08 -13.63 -1.95
C GLU A 9 -34.50 -12.96 -0.63
N TYR A 10 -34.81 -11.66 -0.65
CA TYR A 10 -35.10 -10.85 0.53
C TYR A 10 -36.42 -10.11 0.36
N ASP A 11 -37.15 -9.98 1.48
CA ASP A 11 -38.45 -9.29 1.53
C ASP A 11 -38.28 -7.81 1.89
N ILE A 12 -37.31 -7.51 2.79
CA ILE A 12 -37.04 -6.16 3.30
C ILE A 12 -35.61 -5.74 3.02
N PHE A 13 -35.45 -4.52 2.52
CA PHE A 13 -34.18 -3.87 2.23
C PHE A 13 -34.01 -2.70 3.19
N THR A 14 -32.95 -2.74 3.97
CA THR A 14 -32.71 -1.75 5.03
C THR A 14 -31.44 -0.95 4.74
N GLY A 15 -31.64 0.34 4.45
CA GLY A 15 -30.53 1.29 4.29
C GLY A 15 -30.24 2.01 5.60
N LEU A 16 -28.96 2.05 5.96
CA LEU A 16 -28.48 2.65 7.21
C LEU A 16 -27.51 3.79 6.88
N ASP A 17 -27.83 5.00 7.31
CA ASP A 17 -26.86 6.08 7.37
C ASP A 17 -26.31 6.19 8.78
N VAL A 18 -25.00 5.87 8.93
CA VAL A 18 -24.38 5.61 10.23
C VAL A 18 -23.55 6.80 10.67
N SER A 19 -23.99 7.46 11.74
CA SER A 19 -23.26 8.52 12.41
C SER A 19 -22.69 8.04 13.76
N LYS A 20 -21.88 8.87 14.42
CA LYS A 20 -21.22 8.52 15.69
C LYS A 20 -22.20 8.14 16.80
N LYS A 21 -23.33 8.83 16.89
CA LYS A 21 -24.29 8.66 18.01
C LYS A 21 -25.58 7.92 17.60
N SER A 22 -25.95 8.02 16.34
CA SER A 22 -27.24 7.53 15.84
C SER A 22 -27.10 6.93 14.45
N ILE A 23 -28.08 6.11 14.10
CA ILE A 23 -28.26 5.60 12.74
C ILE A 23 -29.64 6.06 12.23
N SER A 24 -29.66 6.57 11.01
CA SER A 24 -30.90 6.80 10.26
C SER A 24 -31.21 5.52 9.49
N VAL A 25 -32.35 4.92 9.76
CA VAL A 25 -32.75 3.60 9.22
C VAL A 25 -33.93 3.79 8.29
N THR A 26 -33.86 3.29 7.09
CA THR A 26 -34.99 3.25 6.15
C THR A 26 -35.25 1.81 5.72
N PHE A 27 -36.50 1.39 5.85
CA PHE A 27 -36.99 0.09 5.40
C PHE A 27 -37.79 0.26 4.11
N THR A 28 -37.50 -0.59 3.12
CA THR A 28 -38.24 -0.71 1.86
C THR A 28 -38.55 -2.19 1.60
N ASN A 29 -39.63 -2.47 0.89
CA ASN A 29 -39.93 -3.79 0.34
C ASN A 29 -39.97 -3.72 -1.20
N HIS A 30 -40.41 -4.76 -1.87
CA HIS A 30 -40.52 -4.80 -3.32
C HIS A 30 -41.52 -3.75 -3.89
N GLN A 31 -42.55 -3.38 -3.10
CA GLN A 31 -43.55 -2.38 -3.48
C GLN A 31 -43.07 -0.93 -3.24
N GLY A 32 -42.08 -0.73 -2.38
CA GLY A 32 -41.48 0.60 -2.13
C GLY A 32 -41.15 0.88 -0.68
N PHE A 33 -41.22 2.16 -0.32
CA PHE A 33 -40.90 2.68 1.00
C PHE A 33 -41.93 2.19 2.05
N ILE A 34 -41.42 1.73 3.19
CA ILE A 34 -42.21 1.36 4.34
C ILE A 34 -42.14 2.43 5.44
N ARG A 35 -40.93 2.66 5.95
CA ARG A 35 -40.71 3.56 7.12
C ARG A 35 -39.24 4.03 7.22
N SER A 36 -39.10 5.24 7.75
CA SER A 36 -37.79 5.73 8.22
C SER A 36 -37.84 6.16 9.66
N LEU A 37 -36.77 5.90 10.42
CA LEU A 37 -36.66 6.28 11.82
C LEU A 37 -35.19 6.43 12.23
N ASN A 38 -34.96 7.08 13.37
CA ASN A 38 -33.61 7.22 13.92
C ASN A 38 -33.48 6.32 15.15
N MET A 39 -32.31 5.70 15.29
CA MET A 39 -32.01 4.79 16.41
C MET A 39 -30.62 5.11 16.97
N PRO A 40 -30.29 4.67 18.21
CA PRO A 40 -28.91 4.70 18.70
C PRO A 40 -27.99 3.87 17.79
N HIS A 41 -26.71 4.25 17.71
CA HIS A 41 -25.69 3.53 16.92
C HIS A 41 -25.27 2.23 17.65
N LYS A 42 -26.17 1.26 17.69
CA LYS A 42 -25.98 -0.08 18.25
C LYS A 42 -26.77 -1.08 17.41
N ALA A 43 -26.26 -2.32 17.28
CA ALA A 43 -26.96 -3.37 16.55
C ALA A 43 -28.23 -3.85 17.29
N GLU A 44 -28.17 -3.92 18.61
CA GLU A 44 -29.25 -4.49 19.44
C GLU A 44 -30.61 -3.77 19.31
N PRO A 45 -30.73 -2.43 19.42
CA PRO A 45 -31.98 -1.73 19.18
C PRO A 45 -32.55 -1.97 17.78
N LEU A 46 -31.68 -2.02 16.76
CA LEU A 46 -32.09 -2.30 15.39
C LEU A 46 -32.63 -3.72 15.26
N LEU A 47 -31.95 -4.70 15.82
CA LEU A 47 -32.33 -6.09 15.79
C LEU A 47 -33.67 -6.33 16.56
N ASN A 48 -33.86 -5.70 17.73
CA ASN A 48 -35.10 -5.77 18.48
C ASN A 48 -36.27 -5.18 17.69
N TYR A 49 -36.05 -4.03 17.02
CA TYR A 49 -37.04 -3.43 16.14
C TYR A 49 -37.44 -4.37 15.01
N VAL A 50 -36.47 -4.95 14.33
CA VAL A 50 -36.65 -5.85 13.20
C VAL A 50 -37.45 -7.10 13.62
N ARG A 51 -37.06 -7.76 14.70
CA ARG A 51 -37.77 -8.94 15.23
C ARG A 51 -39.22 -8.66 15.60
N LYS A 52 -39.49 -7.45 16.13
CA LYS A 52 -40.84 -7.04 16.52
C LYS A 52 -41.74 -6.70 15.31
N HIS A 53 -41.21 -6.05 14.29
CA HIS A 53 -42.04 -5.48 13.21
C HIS A 53 -41.97 -6.25 11.89
N PHE A 54 -41.00 -7.13 11.75
CA PHE A 54 -40.78 -7.94 10.54
C PHE A 54 -40.48 -9.40 10.90
N PRO A 55 -41.35 -10.06 11.71
CA PRO A 55 -41.18 -11.47 12.04
C PRO A 55 -41.21 -12.29 10.73
N ASP A 56 -40.37 -13.32 10.67
CA ASP A 56 -40.29 -14.29 9.55
C ASP A 56 -39.92 -13.73 8.19
N GLN A 57 -39.60 -12.44 8.08
CA GLN A 57 -39.17 -11.82 6.82
C GLN A 57 -37.65 -11.88 6.66
N LYS A 58 -37.20 -12.15 5.46
CA LYS A 58 -35.80 -12.11 5.11
C LYS A 58 -35.33 -10.68 4.85
N ILE A 59 -34.44 -10.20 5.70
CA ILE A 59 -34.01 -8.81 5.71
C ILE A 59 -32.55 -8.70 5.32
N ALA A 60 -32.24 -7.77 4.42
CA ALA A 60 -30.88 -7.40 4.07
C ALA A 60 -30.60 -5.96 4.50
N PHE A 61 -29.38 -5.73 5.00
CA PHE A 61 -28.90 -4.43 5.44
C PHE A 61 -27.80 -3.90 4.54
N VAL A 62 -27.71 -2.57 4.45
CA VAL A 62 -26.58 -1.89 3.80
C VAL A 62 -26.26 -0.58 4.50
N TYR A 63 -24.96 -0.27 4.60
CA TYR A 63 -24.48 1.06 4.96
C TYR A 63 -23.24 1.46 4.19
N GLU A 64 -22.96 2.77 4.18
CA GLU A 64 -21.77 3.33 3.52
C GLU A 64 -20.53 3.12 4.38
N ALA A 65 -19.40 2.73 3.73
CA ALA A 65 -18.11 2.60 4.41
C ALA A 65 -17.66 3.96 4.95
N GLY A 66 -17.45 4.05 6.25
CA GLY A 66 -17.15 5.29 6.95
C GLY A 66 -16.27 5.09 8.19
N PRO A 67 -16.03 6.16 8.96
CA PRO A 67 -15.15 6.13 10.13
C PRO A 67 -15.71 5.28 11.30
N THR A 68 -16.98 4.92 11.27
CA THR A 68 -17.65 4.09 12.29
C THR A 68 -17.25 2.61 12.22
N GLY A 69 -16.56 2.21 11.17
CA GLY A 69 -15.94 0.88 11.06
C GLY A 69 -16.94 -0.26 10.87
N TYR A 70 -16.61 -1.43 11.45
CA TYR A 70 -17.33 -2.69 11.22
C TYR A 70 -18.19 -3.15 12.39
N GLY A 71 -18.27 -2.38 13.49
CA GLY A 71 -18.99 -2.82 14.71
C GLY A 71 -20.46 -3.14 14.47
N LEU A 72 -21.17 -2.33 13.69
CA LEU A 72 -22.55 -2.59 13.30
C LEU A 72 -22.68 -3.83 12.41
N TYR A 73 -21.80 -3.98 11.44
CA TYR A 73 -21.72 -5.19 10.61
C TYR A 73 -21.52 -6.45 11.45
N ASP A 74 -20.57 -6.43 12.39
CA ASP A 74 -20.25 -7.57 13.23
C ASP A 74 -21.47 -7.96 14.10
N GLY A 75 -22.19 -6.96 14.65
CA GLY A 75 -23.40 -7.19 15.44
C GLY A 75 -24.55 -7.79 14.62
N LEU A 76 -24.74 -7.37 13.38
CA LEU A 76 -25.73 -7.93 12.47
C LEU A 76 -25.34 -9.34 12.00
N ALA A 77 -24.07 -9.52 11.61
CA ALA A 77 -23.54 -10.80 11.14
C ALA A 77 -23.56 -11.89 12.23
N ALA A 78 -23.33 -11.53 13.50
CA ALA A 78 -23.43 -12.44 14.62
C ALA A 78 -24.85 -13.03 14.81
N GLN A 79 -25.89 -12.36 14.30
CA GLN A 79 -27.28 -12.81 14.32
C GLN A 79 -27.74 -13.31 12.94
N ALA A 80 -26.77 -13.68 12.07
CA ALA A 80 -26.99 -14.20 10.72
C ALA A 80 -27.76 -13.26 9.76
N TYR A 81 -27.84 -11.96 10.08
CA TYR A 81 -28.41 -10.99 9.15
C TYR A 81 -27.38 -10.57 8.10
N PRO A 82 -27.72 -10.67 6.81
CA PRO A 82 -26.85 -10.20 5.73
C PRO A 82 -26.73 -8.68 5.76
N CYS A 83 -25.50 -8.21 5.74
CA CYS A 83 -25.17 -6.79 5.71
C CYS A 83 -24.10 -6.49 4.66
N LEU A 84 -24.41 -5.57 3.75
CA LEU A 84 -23.47 -5.07 2.76
C LEU A 84 -22.84 -3.78 3.28
N ILE A 85 -21.57 -3.57 2.95
CA ILE A 85 -20.91 -2.28 3.15
C ILE A 85 -20.52 -1.74 1.78
N ALA A 86 -21.11 -0.62 1.38
CA ALA A 86 -20.88 -0.02 0.08
C ALA A 86 -19.78 1.06 0.14
N ALA A 87 -18.90 1.08 -0.87
CA ALA A 87 -17.94 2.17 -0.98
C ALA A 87 -18.64 3.47 -1.42
N PRO A 88 -18.34 4.65 -0.84
CA PRO A 88 -18.95 5.93 -1.19
C PRO A 88 -18.92 6.25 -2.70
N SER A 89 -17.80 5.92 -3.35
CA SER A 89 -17.59 6.15 -4.78
C SER A 89 -18.38 5.20 -5.69
N MET A 90 -18.97 4.14 -5.14
CA MET A 90 -19.70 3.12 -5.89
C MET A 90 -21.21 3.15 -5.65
N ILE A 91 -21.68 4.10 -4.85
CA ILE A 91 -23.12 4.30 -4.61
C ILE A 91 -23.68 5.18 -5.72
N PRO A 92 -24.65 4.69 -6.52
CA PRO A 92 -25.30 5.50 -7.54
C PRO A 92 -25.99 6.71 -6.89
N ARG A 93 -25.80 7.90 -7.46
CA ARG A 93 -26.43 9.14 -7.02
C ARG A 93 -27.26 9.72 -8.15
N ALA A 94 -28.49 10.18 -7.83
CA ALA A 94 -29.31 10.87 -8.81
C ALA A 94 -28.66 12.22 -9.18
N PRO A 95 -28.56 12.56 -10.47
CA PRO A 95 -28.05 13.86 -10.89
C PRO A 95 -28.96 14.99 -10.37
N GLY A 96 -28.36 16.11 -9.95
CA GLY A 96 -29.08 17.30 -9.51
C GLY A 96 -29.55 17.33 -8.06
N GLN A 97 -29.32 16.31 -7.26
CA GLN A 97 -29.68 16.30 -5.84
C GLN A 97 -28.73 17.20 -5.02
N ARG A 98 -29.19 18.41 -4.70
CA ARG A 98 -28.40 19.41 -3.93
C ARG A 98 -28.60 19.29 -2.40
N VAL A 99 -29.71 18.72 -1.94
CA VAL A 99 -30.00 18.55 -0.51
C VAL A 99 -29.53 17.20 -0.04
N LYS A 100 -28.68 17.20 0.97
CA LYS A 100 -28.15 15.99 1.62
C LYS A 100 -28.65 15.94 3.07
N THR A 101 -29.36 14.87 3.43
CA THR A 101 -29.78 14.58 4.81
C THR A 101 -29.63 13.09 5.09
N ASN A 102 -29.33 12.72 6.31
CA ASN A 102 -29.15 11.32 6.74
C ASN A 102 -30.36 10.44 6.35
N ARG A 103 -31.56 11.00 6.38
CA ARG A 103 -32.78 10.30 5.98
C ARG A 103 -32.83 10.03 4.46
N LEU A 104 -32.39 10.98 3.64
CA LEU A 104 -32.31 10.80 2.19
C LEU A 104 -31.21 9.81 1.81
N ASP A 105 -30.08 9.84 2.52
CA ASP A 105 -28.98 8.92 2.28
C ASP A 105 -29.37 7.49 2.66
N SER A 106 -30.02 7.27 3.81
CA SER A 106 -30.52 5.93 4.19
C SER A 106 -31.60 5.41 3.24
N LYS A 107 -32.48 6.30 2.73
CA LYS A 107 -33.50 5.94 1.74
C LYS A 107 -32.85 5.54 0.40
N ALA A 108 -31.91 6.33 -0.09
CA ALA A 108 -31.18 6.01 -1.32
C ALA A 108 -30.43 4.68 -1.21
N LEU A 109 -29.81 4.39 -0.05
CA LEU A 109 -29.15 3.11 0.20
C LEU A 109 -30.14 1.93 0.15
N SER A 110 -31.31 2.04 0.76
CA SER A 110 -32.30 0.96 0.76
C SER A 110 -32.87 0.72 -0.64
N GLU A 111 -33.14 1.77 -1.40
CA GLU A 111 -33.62 1.68 -2.80
C GLU A 111 -32.57 1.08 -3.75
N ASN A 112 -31.31 1.51 -3.64
CA ASN A 112 -30.22 0.93 -4.41
C ASN A 112 -29.93 -0.54 -4.03
N LEU A 113 -30.12 -0.92 -2.76
CA LEU A 113 -30.05 -2.31 -2.30
C LEU A 113 -31.16 -3.15 -2.95
N ARG A 114 -32.40 -2.67 -2.89
CA ARG A 114 -33.56 -3.28 -3.54
C ARG A 114 -33.35 -3.47 -5.06
N GLY A 115 -32.77 -2.48 -5.71
CA GLY A 115 -32.44 -2.51 -7.14
C GLY A 115 -31.23 -3.38 -7.50
N GLY A 116 -30.52 -3.97 -6.51
CA GLY A 116 -29.32 -4.77 -6.75
C GLY A 116 -28.13 -3.98 -7.31
N GLN A 117 -28.14 -2.65 -7.17
CA GLN A 117 -27.15 -1.75 -7.77
C GLN A 117 -25.89 -1.60 -6.91
N LEU A 118 -25.91 -2.10 -5.67
CA LEU A 118 -24.82 -1.95 -4.73
C LEU A 118 -23.86 -3.15 -4.76
N LYS A 119 -22.57 -2.84 -4.77
CA LYS A 119 -21.51 -3.83 -4.59
C LYS A 119 -20.91 -3.67 -3.20
N SER A 120 -20.88 -4.77 -2.45
CA SER A 120 -20.20 -4.79 -1.16
C SER A 120 -18.69 -4.67 -1.34
N ILE A 121 -18.04 -3.87 -0.47
CA ILE A 121 -16.60 -3.96 -0.30
C ILE A 121 -16.25 -5.31 0.34
N HIS A 122 -15.00 -5.75 0.13
CA HIS A 122 -14.49 -6.90 0.89
C HIS A 122 -14.29 -6.51 2.36
N ILE A 123 -14.89 -7.28 3.27
CA ILE A 123 -14.77 -7.08 4.72
C ILE A 123 -13.78 -8.12 5.25
N PRO A 124 -12.59 -7.69 5.69
CA PRO A 124 -11.60 -8.61 6.23
C PRO A 124 -12.09 -9.28 7.51
N SER A 125 -11.71 -10.54 7.74
CA SER A 125 -11.99 -11.21 9.00
C SER A 125 -11.39 -10.47 10.20
N ALA A 126 -11.87 -10.78 11.41
CA ALA A 126 -11.37 -10.17 12.65
C ALA A 126 -9.84 -10.30 12.78
N THR A 127 -9.27 -11.46 12.44
CA THR A 127 -7.82 -11.72 12.45
C THR A 127 -7.05 -10.72 11.56
N TYR A 128 -7.47 -10.55 10.31
CA TYR A 128 -6.80 -9.60 9.40
C TYR A 128 -7.02 -8.14 9.82
N ARG A 129 -8.16 -7.80 10.43
CA ARG A 129 -8.40 -6.46 10.99
C ARG A 129 -7.48 -6.16 12.16
N GLN A 130 -7.27 -7.13 13.08
CA GLN A 130 -6.32 -7.00 14.19
C GLN A 130 -4.89 -6.85 13.68
N LEU A 131 -4.46 -7.67 12.72
CA LEU A 131 -3.15 -7.53 12.10
C LEU A 131 -2.98 -6.15 11.44
N ARG A 132 -4.05 -5.62 10.82
CA ARG A 132 -4.04 -4.28 10.22
C ARG A 132 -3.84 -3.19 11.27
N HIS A 133 -4.47 -3.27 12.43
CA HIS A 133 -4.25 -2.31 13.53
C HIS A 133 -2.80 -2.32 14.00
N LEU A 134 -2.20 -3.49 14.21
CA LEU A 134 -0.80 -3.61 14.62
C LEU A 134 0.16 -3.04 13.58
N THR A 135 -0.05 -3.36 12.30
CA THR A 135 0.82 -2.87 11.21
C THR A 135 0.65 -1.37 10.97
N GLN A 136 -0.55 -0.82 11.15
CA GLN A 136 -0.81 0.63 11.09
C GLN A 136 -0.14 1.36 12.25
N LEU A 137 -0.23 0.84 13.50
CA LEU A 137 0.46 1.40 14.65
C LEU A 137 1.97 1.48 14.40
N ARG A 138 2.57 0.40 13.90
CA ARG A 138 3.99 0.41 13.52
C ARG A 138 4.31 1.50 12.50
N ASP A 139 3.47 1.68 11.49
CA ASP A 139 3.71 2.69 10.45
C ASP A 139 3.59 4.12 10.99
N VAL A 140 2.67 4.37 11.92
CA VAL A 140 2.55 5.66 12.63
C VAL A 140 3.83 5.93 13.43
N LEU A 141 4.25 4.99 14.28
CA LEU A 141 5.45 5.13 15.11
C LEU A 141 6.73 5.36 14.28
N VAL A 142 6.87 4.66 13.13
CA VAL A 142 8.01 4.87 12.22
C VAL A 142 7.97 6.25 11.55
N SER A 143 6.77 6.76 11.23
CA SER A 143 6.61 8.12 10.70
C SER A 143 6.98 9.19 11.75
N GLU A 144 6.57 8.97 13.00
CA GLU A 144 6.93 9.85 14.13
C GLU A 144 8.44 9.86 14.37
N LEU A 145 9.10 8.70 14.34
CA LEU A 145 10.56 8.60 14.42
C LEU A 145 11.25 9.42 13.32
N ALA A 146 10.76 9.33 12.08
CA ALA A 146 11.31 10.12 10.97
C ALA A 146 11.12 11.63 11.23
N GLY A 147 9.95 12.02 11.74
CA GLY A 147 9.65 13.40 12.11
C GLY A 147 10.55 13.92 13.24
N MET A 148 10.78 13.12 14.29
CA MET A 148 11.68 13.48 15.40
C MET A 148 13.13 13.66 14.92
N LYS A 149 13.62 12.73 14.11
CA LYS A 149 14.95 12.81 13.49
C LYS A 149 15.12 14.09 12.67
N GLN A 150 14.07 14.49 11.94
CA GLN A 150 14.10 15.72 11.16
C GLN A 150 14.08 16.96 12.09
N ARG A 151 13.26 16.95 13.15
CA ARG A 151 13.21 18.07 14.13
C ARG A 151 14.57 18.29 14.81
N ILE A 152 15.25 17.21 15.20
CA ILE A 152 16.61 17.32 15.80
C ILE A 152 17.58 17.92 14.79
N LYS A 153 17.59 17.44 13.53
CA LYS A 153 18.45 18.02 12.49
C LYS A 153 18.16 19.49 12.22
N SER A 154 16.88 19.87 12.18
CA SER A 154 16.47 21.24 11.95
C SER A 154 16.83 22.15 13.12
N LEU A 155 16.72 21.68 14.37
CA LEU A 155 17.15 22.42 15.55
C LEU A 155 18.64 22.72 15.49
N LEU A 156 19.48 21.70 15.28
CA LEU A 156 20.93 21.88 15.21
C LEU A 156 21.34 22.82 14.07
N LEU A 157 20.72 22.66 12.89
CA LEU A 157 20.98 23.54 11.74
C LEU A 157 20.61 25.01 12.06
N PHE A 158 19.49 25.23 12.72
CA PHE A 158 19.05 26.58 13.10
C PHE A 158 19.99 27.27 14.09
N GLU A 159 20.55 26.49 15.03
CA GLU A 159 21.52 26.97 16.03
C GLU A 159 22.96 27.02 15.51
N GLY A 160 23.20 26.71 14.24
CA GLY A 160 24.54 26.66 13.65
C GLY A 160 25.43 25.52 14.22
N ILE A 161 24.83 24.51 14.84
CA ILE A 161 25.52 23.37 15.44
C ILE A 161 25.64 22.25 14.41
N GLU A 162 26.86 21.78 14.17
CA GLU A 162 27.09 20.67 13.26
C GLU A 162 26.58 19.34 13.84
N PHE A 163 25.90 18.57 12.98
CA PHE A 163 25.43 17.24 13.36
C PHE A 163 26.62 16.29 13.53
N PRO A 164 26.76 15.55 14.66
CA PRO A 164 27.90 14.71 14.91
C PRO A 164 28.16 13.69 13.79
N PRO A 165 29.41 13.51 13.35
CA PRO A 165 29.76 12.54 12.34
C PRO A 165 29.39 11.13 12.79
N ALA A 166 28.72 10.38 11.89
CA ALA A 166 28.32 9.02 12.15
C ALA A 166 29.39 8.04 11.67
N PRO A 167 29.72 7.01 12.44
CA PRO A 167 30.51 5.90 11.96
C PRO A 167 29.77 5.20 10.80
N ALA A 168 30.51 4.52 9.93
CA ALA A 168 29.93 3.85 8.78
C ALA A 168 28.73 2.97 9.18
N GLY A 169 27.54 3.30 8.70
CA GLY A 169 26.33 2.49 8.84
C GLY A 169 25.10 3.17 9.41
N SER A 170 25.15 4.00 10.44
CA SER A 170 23.94 4.58 11.03
C SER A 170 24.11 5.98 11.61
N GLN A 171 23.45 6.96 10.99
CA GLN A 171 23.39 8.34 11.53
C GLN A 171 22.67 8.44 12.90
N TRP A 172 22.01 7.40 13.37
CA TRP A 172 21.22 7.38 14.60
C TRP A 172 21.61 6.21 15.50
N SER A 173 22.90 5.84 15.46
CA SER A 173 23.48 4.85 16.39
C SER A 173 23.47 5.38 17.83
N PHE A 174 23.65 4.47 18.79
CA PHE A 174 23.81 4.82 20.20
C PHE A 174 24.92 5.86 20.40
N LEU A 175 26.08 5.69 19.74
CA LEU A 175 27.21 6.61 19.83
C LEU A 175 26.88 8.02 19.34
N VAL A 176 26.10 8.14 18.28
CA VAL A 176 25.68 9.47 17.78
C VAL A 176 24.67 10.12 18.72
N LYS A 177 23.75 9.35 19.28
CA LYS A 177 22.79 9.86 20.28
C LYS A 177 23.51 10.31 21.56
N ASP A 178 24.52 9.55 22.02
CA ASP A 178 25.34 9.94 23.15
C ASP A 178 26.14 11.23 22.89
N LYS A 179 26.74 11.38 21.69
CA LYS A 179 27.36 12.64 21.27
C LYS A 179 26.37 13.79 21.25
N LEU A 180 25.15 13.59 20.74
CA LEU A 180 24.09 14.60 20.73
C LEU A 180 23.71 15.05 22.16
N ARG A 181 23.71 14.13 23.14
CA ARG A 181 23.46 14.46 24.55
C ARG A 181 24.61 15.27 25.19
N LYS A 182 25.83 15.15 24.68
CA LYS A 182 27.05 15.83 25.19
C LYS A 182 27.39 17.12 24.45
N LEU A 183 26.59 17.49 23.40
CA LEU A 183 26.83 18.74 22.65
C LEU A 183 26.73 19.98 23.54
N ALA A 184 27.70 20.87 23.42
CA ALA A 184 27.66 22.18 24.05
C ALA A 184 26.61 23.06 23.35
N CYS A 185 25.58 23.51 24.07
CA CYS A 185 24.54 24.42 23.58
C CYS A 185 23.91 25.19 24.73
N SER A 186 23.13 26.26 24.41
CA SER A 186 22.44 27.04 25.44
C SER A 186 21.46 26.19 26.26
N GLY A 187 21.12 26.57 27.48
CA GLY A 187 20.27 25.78 28.38
C GLY A 187 18.90 25.45 27.79
N THR A 188 18.27 26.37 27.09
CA THR A 188 16.96 26.16 26.43
C THR A 188 17.06 25.24 25.20
N VAL A 189 18.12 25.37 24.41
CA VAL A 189 18.39 24.46 23.27
C VAL A 189 18.72 23.07 23.79
N ARG A 190 19.52 22.96 24.85
CA ARG A 190 19.83 21.68 25.53
C ARG A 190 18.56 20.98 25.99
N PHE A 191 17.69 21.69 26.72
CA PHE A 191 16.43 21.14 27.17
C PHE A 191 15.58 20.63 26.01
N LYS A 192 15.41 21.43 24.95
CA LYS A 192 14.65 21.03 23.77
C LYS A 192 15.25 19.81 23.07
N LEU A 193 16.57 19.76 22.95
CA LEU A 193 17.27 18.64 22.31
C LEU A 193 17.10 17.36 23.12
N ASP A 194 17.20 17.43 24.45
CA ASP A 194 17.01 16.28 25.34
C ASP A 194 15.59 15.74 25.27
N GLN A 195 14.57 16.59 25.28
CA GLN A 195 13.16 16.16 25.11
C GLN A 195 12.92 15.47 23.76
N LEU A 196 13.55 15.95 22.69
CA LEU A 196 13.45 15.31 21.37
C LEU A 196 14.18 13.97 21.32
N LEU A 197 15.33 13.85 21.99
CA LEU A 197 16.09 12.59 22.09
C LEU A 197 15.35 11.56 22.94
N ASP A 198 14.78 11.95 24.08
CA ASP A 198 14.00 11.08 24.95
C ASP A 198 12.75 10.55 24.21
N SER A 199 12.05 11.44 23.50
CA SER A 199 10.91 11.07 22.65
C SER A 199 11.33 10.11 21.52
N LEU A 200 12.49 10.34 20.90
CA LEU A 200 13.05 9.46 19.88
C LEU A 200 13.30 8.06 20.41
N GLU A 201 13.99 7.95 21.55
CA GLU A 201 14.34 6.67 22.19
C GLU A 201 13.09 5.92 22.68
N PHE A 202 12.11 6.65 23.24
CA PHE A 202 10.83 6.08 23.63
C PHE A 202 10.12 5.46 22.42
N ASN A 203 10.01 6.20 21.31
CA ASN A 203 9.35 5.68 20.10
C ASN A 203 10.13 4.53 19.46
N GLU A 204 11.47 4.52 19.50
CA GLU A 204 12.25 3.35 19.06
C GLU A 204 11.88 2.09 19.84
N LYS A 205 11.74 2.19 21.17
CA LYS A 205 11.28 1.10 22.03
C LYS A 205 9.85 0.65 21.67
N GLN A 206 8.95 1.60 21.40
CA GLN A 206 7.56 1.27 20.99
C GLN A 206 7.50 0.56 19.63
N VAL A 207 8.31 0.97 18.65
CA VAL A 207 8.45 0.26 17.37
C VAL A 207 8.89 -1.17 17.57
N LEU A 208 9.89 -1.42 18.42
CA LEU A 208 10.39 -2.77 18.72
C LEU A 208 9.32 -3.63 19.39
N LYS A 209 8.61 -3.07 20.40
CA LYS A 209 7.48 -3.77 21.06
C LYS A 209 6.39 -4.13 20.05
N THR A 210 6.02 -3.18 19.18
CA THR A 210 5.00 -3.43 18.15
C THR A 210 5.45 -4.50 17.16
N ILE A 211 6.70 -4.50 16.72
CA ILE A 211 7.25 -5.56 15.85
C ILE A 211 7.19 -6.92 16.54
N THR A 212 7.53 -6.99 17.82
CA THR A 212 7.46 -8.23 18.61
C THR A 212 6.03 -8.73 18.70
N GLU A 213 5.07 -7.83 18.94
CA GLU A 213 3.65 -8.19 19.00
C GLU A 213 3.10 -8.68 17.64
N ILE A 214 3.45 -8.01 16.53
CA ILE A 214 3.07 -8.48 15.20
C ILE A 214 3.64 -9.89 14.95
N ARG A 215 4.91 -10.14 15.35
CA ARG A 215 5.53 -11.46 15.22
C ARG A 215 4.80 -12.52 16.03
N ARG A 216 4.47 -12.21 17.28
CA ARG A 216 3.69 -13.09 18.15
C ARG A 216 2.33 -13.40 17.52
N PHE A 217 1.61 -12.37 17.08
CA PHE A 217 0.31 -12.49 16.45
C PHE A 217 0.34 -13.39 15.21
N CYS A 218 1.29 -13.16 14.28
CA CYS A 218 1.42 -13.97 13.08
C CYS A 218 1.86 -15.42 13.34
N ARG A 219 2.58 -15.69 14.44
CA ARG A 219 3.00 -17.06 14.80
C ARG A 219 1.89 -17.86 15.44
N ASN A 220 1.03 -17.21 16.20
CA ASN A 220 -0.07 -17.86 16.91
C ASN A 220 -1.22 -18.30 16.00
N ASP A 221 -1.31 -17.72 14.81
CA ASP A 221 -2.29 -18.11 13.80
C ASP A 221 -1.61 -18.99 12.74
N PRO A 222 -2.02 -20.27 12.60
CA PRO A 222 -1.38 -21.21 11.65
C PRO A 222 -1.47 -20.77 10.19
N GLU A 223 -2.61 -20.17 9.79
CA GLU A 223 -2.80 -19.69 8.42
C GLU A 223 -1.90 -18.49 8.12
N LEU A 224 -1.87 -17.49 9.01
CA LEU A 224 -0.97 -16.36 8.88
C LEU A 224 0.49 -16.79 8.87
N SER A 225 0.89 -17.70 9.77
CA SER A 225 2.24 -18.24 9.83
C SER A 225 2.67 -18.89 8.52
N GLN A 226 1.78 -19.67 7.92
CA GLN A 226 2.06 -20.34 6.64
C GLN A 226 2.13 -19.33 5.49
N CYS A 227 1.19 -18.40 5.41
CA CYS A 227 1.22 -17.33 4.40
C CYS A 227 2.47 -16.45 4.52
N MET A 228 2.93 -16.17 5.75
CA MET A 228 4.18 -15.46 6.00
C MET A 228 5.39 -16.21 5.43
N LYS A 229 5.49 -17.52 5.62
CA LYS A 229 6.56 -18.36 5.05
C LYS A 229 6.57 -18.29 3.53
N TYR A 230 5.39 -18.40 2.91
CA TYR A 230 5.26 -18.30 1.46
C TYR A 230 5.68 -16.94 0.91
N LEU A 231 5.25 -15.86 1.55
CA LEU A 231 5.61 -14.51 1.12
C LEU A 231 7.11 -14.23 1.28
N MET A 232 7.71 -14.68 2.38
CA MET A 232 9.13 -14.48 2.64
C MET A 232 10.06 -15.31 1.74
N SER A 233 9.55 -16.31 1.05
CA SER A 233 10.32 -17.04 0.01
C SER A 233 10.56 -16.19 -1.24
N LEU A 234 9.78 -15.11 -1.44
CA LEU A 234 9.96 -14.20 -2.56
C LEU A 234 11.17 -13.27 -2.35
N PRO A 235 12.02 -13.11 -3.36
CA PRO A 235 13.16 -12.20 -3.28
C PRO A 235 12.69 -10.77 -3.02
N GLY A 236 13.34 -10.09 -2.06
CA GLY A 236 13.02 -8.71 -1.68
C GLY A 236 11.81 -8.54 -0.78
N ILE A 237 11.10 -9.61 -0.41
CA ILE A 237 9.99 -9.58 0.55
C ILE A 237 10.50 -10.02 1.92
N GLY A 238 10.79 -9.05 2.76
CA GLY A 238 11.15 -9.29 4.16
C GLY A 238 9.91 -9.44 5.05
N TRP A 239 10.15 -9.84 6.30
CA TRP A 239 9.12 -10.14 7.29
C TRP A 239 8.10 -9.00 7.48
N ILE A 240 8.58 -7.74 7.56
CA ILE A 240 7.71 -6.56 7.71
C ILE A 240 6.82 -6.37 6.49
N THR A 241 7.38 -6.49 5.29
CA THR A 241 6.61 -6.34 4.05
C THR A 241 5.57 -7.44 3.92
N ALA A 242 5.91 -8.69 4.26
CA ALA A 242 5.00 -9.82 4.25
C ALA A 242 3.80 -9.60 5.22
N SER A 243 4.06 -9.19 6.47
CA SER A 243 2.99 -8.92 7.44
C SER A 243 2.06 -7.79 6.99
N GLN A 244 2.60 -6.74 6.37
CA GLN A 244 1.80 -5.64 5.85
C GLN A 244 1.00 -6.02 4.59
N LEU A 245 1.56 -6.87 3.73
CA LEU A 245 0.83 -7.44 2.59
C LEU A 245 -0.39 -8.21 3.09
N LEU A 246 -0.23 -9.14 4.04
CA LEU A 246 -1.35 -9.90 4.59
C LEU A 246 -2.38 -8.99 5.27
N ALA A 247 -1.93 -8.01 6.07
CA ALA A 247 -2.82 -7.06 6.73
C ALA A 247 -3.69 -6.25 5.74
N ARG A 248 -3.19 -5.96 4.55
CA ARG A 248 -3.87 -5.15 3.53
C ARG A 248 -4.66 -5.97 2.53
N ILE A 249 -4.12 -7.10 2.09
CA ILE A 249 -4.82 -8.04 1.20
C ILE A 249 -6.02 -8.65 1.93
N GLY A 250 -5.87 -8.98 3.24
CA GLY A 250 -6.85 -9.75 3.97
C GLY A 250 -6.84 -11.21 3.50
N ASP A 251 -8.01 -11.81 3.34
CA ASP A 251 -8.12 -13.19 2.84
C ASP A 251 -7.68 -13.25 1.35
N TRP A 252 -6.58 -13.93 1.11
CA TRP A 252 -6.04 -14.10 -0.24
C TRP A 252 -6.98 -14.85 -1.18
N ARG A 253 -7.94 -15.63 -0.65
CA ARG A 253 -8.99 -16.34 -1.43
C ARG A 253 -9.93 -15.39 -2.15
N GLU A 254 -9.97 -14.12 -1.75
CA GLU A 254 -10.72 -13.06 -2.42
C GLU A 254 -10.03 -12.54 -3.70
N LEU A 255 -8.76 -12.90 -3.93
CA LEU A 255 -8.06 -12.58 -5.17
C LEU A 255 -8.65 -13.42 -6.31
N LYS A 256 -9.44 -12.82 -7.19
CA LYS A 256 -10.09 -13.49 -8.33
C LYS A 256 -9.09 -13.91 -9.42
N ASN A 257 -8.00 -13.17 -9.56
CA ASN A 257 -6.94 -13.46 -10.51
C ASN A 257 -5.59 -12.91 -10.03
N ILE A 258 -4.51 -13.45 -10.60
CA ILE A 258 -3.13 -13.12 -10.23
C ILE A 258 -2.72 -11.66 -10.50
N ARG A 259 -3.46 -10.93 -11.34
CA ARG A 259 -3.16 -9.53 -11.69
C ARG A 259 -3.91 -8.52 -10.82
N GLN A 260 -4.89 -8.96 -10.06
CA GLN A 260 -5.73 -8.09 -9.23
C GLN A 260 -4.93 -7.31 -8.19
N LEU A 261 -3.91 -7.93 -7.59
CA LEU A 261 -3.04 -7.26 -6.62
C LEU A 261 -2.28 -6.08 -7.24
N ALA A 262 -1.85 -6.18 -8.50
CA ALA A 262 -1.19 -5.07 -9.19
C ALA A 262 -2.13 -3.86 -9.35
N GLY A 263 -3.41 -4.10 -9.65
CA GLY A 263 -4.45 -3.06 -9.68
C GLY A 263 -4.70 -2.47 -8.29
N PHE A 264 -4.84 -3.31 -7.27
CA PHE A 264 -5.02 -2.88 -5.88
C PHE A 264 -3.87 -1.99 -5.38
N LEU A 265 -2.65 -2.22 -5.85
CA LEU A 265 -1.47 -1.42 -5.52
C LEU A 265 -1.28 -0.19 -6.43
N GLY A 266 -2.12 -0.02 -7.45
CA GLY A 266 -1.98 1.05 -8.43
C GLY A 266 -0.69 0.98 -9.25
N LEU A 267 -0.20 -0.24 -9.51
CA LEU A 267 0.99 -0.53 -10.33
C LEU A 267 0.63 -0.82 -11.80
N VAL A 268 -0.65 -0.72 -12.17
CA VAL A 268 -1.10 -0.84 -13.56
C VAL A 268 -1.02 0.52 -14.25
N PRO A 269 -0.69 0.57 -15.56
CA PRO A 269 -0.71 1.82 -16.29
C PRO A 269 -2.12 2.37 -16.41
N THR A 270 -2.26 3.69 -16.51
CA THR A 270 -3.49 4.32 -17.01
C THR A 270 -3.61 4.02 -18.50
N GLU A 271 -4.82 3.83 -18.97
CA GLU A 271 -5.10 3.58 -20.38
C GLU A 271 -6.25 4.48 -20.83
N HIS A 272 -6.00 5.23 -21.89
CA HIS A 272 -6.95 6.13 -22.57
C HIS A 272 -7.00 5.75 -24.06
N SER A 273 -7.40 4.51 -24.32
CA SER A 273 -7.45 3.98 -25.68
C SER A 273 -8.79 4.30 -26.33
N THR A 274 -8.78 4.77 -27.57
CA THR A 274 -9.96 5.03 -28.38
C THR A 274 -9.76 4.36 -29.75
N GLY A 275 -10.69 3.48 -30.13
CA GLY A 275 -10.61 2.76 -31.40
C GLY A 275 -9.31 1.93 -31.51
N GLU A 276 -8.55 2.15 -32.56
CA GLU A 276 -7.28 1.43 -32.81
C GLU A 276 -6.09 2.00 -32.06
N ARG A 277 -6.20 3.20 -31.50
CA ARG A 277 -5.09 3.86 -30.80
C ARG A 277 -5.05 3.45 -29.33
N VAL A 278 -3.97 2.77 -28.95
CA VAL A 278 -3.67 2.42 -27.55
C VAL A 278 -2.77 3.49 -26.95
N ASP A 279 -3.30 4.30 -26.02
CA ASP A 279 -2.54 5.30 -25.27
C ASP A 279 -2.40 4.86 -23.81
N ARG A 280 -1.17 4.55 -23.41
CA ARG A 280 -0.82 4.12 -22.04
C ARG A 280 0.06 5.15 -21.37
N GLY A 281 -0.48 5.72 -20.29
CA GLY A 281 0.21 6.69 -19.45
C GLY A 281 1.03 6.08 -18.30
N SER A 282 1.26 6.89 -17.28
CA SER A 282 1.93 6.45 -16.05
C SER A 282 1.06 5.45 -15.28
N ILE A 283 1.61 4.89 -14.19
CA ILE A 283 0.82 4.02 -13.29
C ILE A 283 -0.33 4.80 -12.67
N THR A 284 -1.45 4.11 -12.40
CA THR A 284 -2.69 4.73 -11.88
C THR A 284 -2.50 5.39 -10.51
N ARG A 285 -1.55 4.93 -9.70
CA ARG A 285 -1.28 5.38 -8.33
C ARG A 285 -2.48 5.27 -7.38
N THR A 286 -3.57 4.66 -7.81
CA THR A 286 -4.72 4.34 -6.96
C THR A 286 -4.35 3.26 -5.94
N GLY A 287 -5.06 3.21 -4.80
CA GLY A 287 -4.84 2.17 -3.78
C GLY A 287 -3.73 2.49 -2.78
N ASP A 288 -3.14 1.45 -2.17
CA ASP A 288 -2.23 1.59 -1.02
C ASP A 288 -0.83 2.10 -1.41
N GLU A 289 -0.60 3.38 -1.20
CA GLU A 289 0.68 4.04 -1.51
C GLU A 289 1.85 3.50 -0.68
N ARG A 290 1.62 3.22 0.61
CA ARG A 290 2.68 2.75 1.52
C ARG A 290 3.15 1.36 1.11
N LEU A 291 2.22 0.49 0.77
CA LEU A 291 2.54 -0.86 0.32
C LEU A 291 3.21 -0.85 -1.06
N ARG A 292 2.73 -0.01 -1.98
CA ARG A 292 3.39 0.22 -3.29
C ARG A 292 4.84 0.66 -3.13
N SER A 293 5.11 1.65 -2.27
CA SER A 293 6.46 2.15 -1.99
C SER A 293 7.36 1.03 -1.45
N LYS A 294 6.88 0.20 -0.53
CA LYS A 294 7.64 -0.93 0.01
C LYS A 294 7.96 -2.00 -1.02
N LEU A 295 7.01 -2.30 -1.92
CA LEU A 295 7.26 -3.23 -3.02
C LEU A 295 8.31 -2.68 -4.00
N ILE A 296 8.27 -1.40 -4.32
CA ILE A 296 9.31 -0.76 -5.15
C ILE A 296 10.68 -0.86 -4.46
N GLN A 297 10.76 -0.59 -3.16
CA GLN A 297 12.00 -0.77 -2.38
C GLN A 297 12.47 -2.23 -2.38
N GLY A 298 11.56 -3.18 -2.13
CA GLY A 298 11.85 -4.61 -2.17
C GLY A 298 12.33 -5.08 -3.54
N SER A 299 11.85 -4.46 -4.62
CA SER A 299 12.24 -4.78 -5.98
C SER A 299 13.73 -4.53 -6.27
N TRP A 300 14.35 -3.53 -5.63
CA TRP A 300 15.80 -3.33 -5.70
C TRP A 300 16.60 -4.48 -5.08
N SER A 301 16.10 -5.09 -4.02
CA SER A 301 16.68 -6.31 -3.46
C SER A 301 16.38 -7.52 -4.34
N ALA A 302 15.16 -7.60 -4.88
CA ALA A 302 14.73 -8.71 -5.72
C ALA A 302 15.58 -8.87 -6.99
N ILE A 303 15.91 -7.79 -7.69
CA ILE A 303 16.77 -7.86 -8.89
C ILE A 303 18.22 -8.30 -8.59
N ARG A 304 18.66 -8.18 -7.34
CA ARG A 304 19.98 -8.70 -6.92
C ARG A 304 19.97 -10.19 -6.64
N GLN A 305 18.84 -10.71 -6.18
CA GLN A 305 18.69 -12.11 -5.77
C GLN A 305 18.13 -13.02 -6.87
N ASP A 306 17.38 -12.48 -7.84
CA ASP A 306 16.68 -13.24 -8.87
C ASP A 306 17.15 -12.80 -10.25
N GLY A 307 17.78 -13.73 -10.98
CA GLY A 307 18.34 -13.50 -12.31
C GLY A 307 17.28 -13.13 -13.37
N GLU A 308 16.10 -13.76 -13.32
CA GLU A 308 14.98 -13.45 -14.23
C GLU A 308 14.46 -12.03 -14.04
N LEU A 309 14.33 -11.58 -12.77
CA LEU A 309 13.94 -10.19 -12.48
C LEU A 309 15.02 -9.19 -12.89
N ARG A 310 16.29 -9.55 -12.75
CA ARG A 310 17.42 -8.71 -13.19
C ARG A 310 17.43 -8.52 -14.70
N GLU A 311 17.25 -9.59 -15.46
CA GLU A 311 17.18 -9.50 -16.92
C GLU A 311 15.96 -8.71 -17.38
N PHE A 312 14.80 -8.96 -16.76
CA PHE A 312 13.62 -8.18 -17.02
C PHE A 312 13.83 -6.69 -16.75
N PHE A 313 14.47 -6.33 -15.61
CA PHE A 313 14.86 -4.94 -15.33
C PHE A 313 15.73 -4.35 -16.44
N ARG A 314 16.78 -5.06 -16.85
CA ARG A 314 17.68 -4.62 -17.94
C ARG A 314 16.95 -4.46 -19.27
N SER A 315 16.06 -5.39 -19.61
CA SER A 315 15.27 -5.33 -20.84
C SER A 315 14.35 -4.11 -20.90
N VAL A 316 13.76 -3.72 -19.78
CA VAL A 316 12.94 -2.50 -19.68
C VAL A 316 13.83 -1.26 -19.75
N CYS A 317 14.99 -1.24 -19.07
CA CYS A 317 15.90 -0.10 -19.11
C CYS A 317 16.33 0.24 -20.55
N ARG A 318 16.61 -0.76 -21.40
CA ARG A 318 17.01 -0.55 -22.81
C ARG A 318 15.95 0.15 -23.67
N LYS A 319 14.68 0.13 -23.24
CA LYS A 319 13.54 0.71 -23.98
C LYS A 319 13.23 2.16 -23.62
N HIS A 320 13.96 2.73 -22.66
CA HIS A 320 13.67 4.06 -22.13
C HIS A 320 14.94 4.94 -22.08
N PRO A 321 14.80 6.27 -22.18
CA PRO A 321 15.91 7.21 -22.01
C PRO A 321 16.61 7.00 -20.67
N ARG A 322 17.95 7.17 -20.64
CA ARG A 322 18.81 6.86 -19.50
C ARG A 322 18.37 7.54 -18.19
N GLU A 323 17.85 8.76 -18.26
CA GLU A 323 17.44 9.58 -17.11
C GLU A 323 16.23 8.99 -16.36
N VAL A 324 15.36 8.24 -17.04
CA VAL A 324 14.14 7.66 -16.47
C VAL A 324 14.15 6.14 -16.44
N ALA A 325 15.02 5.49 -17.19
CA ALA A 325 15.05 4.05 -17.42
C ALA A 325 14.96 3.23 -16.12
N SER A 326 15.83 3.50 -15.15
CA SER A 326 15.88 2.75 -13.90
C SER A 326 14.61 2.93 -13.05
N ARG A 327 14.02 4.14 -13.07
CA ARG A 327 12.76 4.44 -12.34
C ARG A 327 11.58 3.70 -12.96
N VAL A 328 11.48 3.67 -14.27
CA VAL A 328 10.42 2.94 -14.98
C VAL A 328 10.60 1.44 -14.80
N ALA A 329 11.81 0.94 -14.98
CA ALA A 329 12.13 -0.48 -14.89
C ALA A 329 11.86 -1.05 -13.50
N ILE A 330 12.21 -0.35 -12.41
CA ILE A 330 11.97 -0.86 -11.06
C ILE A 330 10.48 -0.93 -10.72
N VAL A 331 9.66 0.00 -11.23
CA VAL A 331 8.19 -0.05 -11.08
C VAL A 331 7.61 -1.23 -11.86
N ALA A 332 8.13 -1.53 -13.06
CA ALA A 332 7.73 -2.71 -13.81
C ALA A 332 8.10 -4.01 -13.08
N VAL A 333 9.28 -4.06 -12.44
CA VAL A 333 9.67 -5.19 -11.57
C VAL A 333 8.72 -5.32 -10.37
N ALA A 334 8.36 -4.22 -9.71
CA ALA A 334 7.40 -4.23 -8.60
C ALA A 334 6.03 -4.79 -9.04
N ARG A 335 5.57 -4.44 -10.23
CA ARG A 335 4.36 -5.04 -10.83
C ARG A 335 4.53 -6.54 -11.06
N LYS A 336 5.65 -7.00 -11.62
CA LYS A 336 5.93 -8.43 -11.81
C LYS A 336 6.00 -9.16 -10.46
N LEU A 337 6.61 -8.55 -9.45
CA LEU A 337 6.68 -9.07 -8.08
C LEU A 337 5.28 -9.19 -7.45
N SER A 338 4.38 -8.22 -7.64
CA SER A 338 3.01 -8.29 -7.13
C SER A 338 2.22 -9.47 -7.73
N VAL A 339 2.45 -9.80 -9.01
CA VAL A 339 1.87 -11.00 -9.64
C VAL A 339 2.43 -12.26 -9.01
N ARG A 340 3.74 -12.33 -8.74
CA ARG A 340 4.37 -13.48 -8.06
C ARG A 340 3.83 -13.68 -6.65
N ILE A 341 3.58 -12.58 -5.89
CA ILE A 341 2.92 -12.61 -4.58
C ILE A 341 1.54 -13.27 -4.69
N SER A 342 0.71 -12.86 -5.65
CA SER A 342 -0.59 -13.48 -5.88
C SER A 342 -0.47 -14.97 -6.18
N VAL A 343 0.47 -15.36 -7.05
CA VAL A 343 0.69 -16.77 -7.42
C VAL A 343 1.09 -17.62 -6.21
N VAL A 344 2.01 -17.13 -5.38
CA VAL A 344 2.49 -17.83 -4.18
C VAL A 344 1.36 -18.03 -3.18
N LEU A 345 0.53 -17.01 -2.94
CA LEU A 345 -0.61 -17.11 -2.04
C LEU A 345 -1.71 -18.03 -2.59
N MET A 346 -2.07 -17.88 -3.87
CA MET A 346 -3.14 -18.70 -4.47
C MET A 346 -2.75 -20.16 -4.63
N LYS A 347 -1.48 -20.47 -4.94
CA LYS A 347 -0.98 -21.83 -5.08
C LYS A 347 -0.55 -22.47 -3.77
N GLN A 348 -0.49 -21.70 -2.68
CA GLN A 348 -0.09 -22.16 -1.35
C GLN A 348 1.25 -22.91 -1.36
N ARG A 349 2.23 -22.39 -2.11
CA ARG A 349 3.58 -22.96 -2.19
C ARG A 349 4.63 -21.84 -2.18
N PRO A 350 5.85 -22.15 -1.66
CA PRO A 350 6.95 -21.19 -1.68
C PRO A 350 7.36 -20.83 -3.11
N TYR A 351 7.96 -19.68 -3.27
CA TYR A 351 8.56 -19.25 -4.52
C TYR A 351 9.89 -19.96 -4.71
N GLU A 352 10.07 -20.52 -5.90
CA GLU A 352 11.33 -21.11 -6.34
C GLU A 352 11.94 -20.20 -7.40
N VAL A 353 13.20 -19.80 -7.18
CA VAL A 353 13.98 -19.07 -8.17
C VAL A 353 14.25 -20.03 -9.33
N ARG A 354 13.80 -19.71 -10.52
CA ARG A 354 14.12 -20.50 -11.70
C ARG A 354 15.60 -20.25 -12.03
N GLU A 355 16.43 -21.23 -11.78
CA GLU A 355 17.76 -21.25 -12.37
C GLU A 355 17.58 -21.42 -13.88
N LYS A 356 18.11 -20.47 -14.67
CA LYS A 356 18.24 -20.74 -16.09
C LYS A 356 19.23 -21.88 -16.21
N VAL A 357 18.76 -23.00 -16.71
CA VAL A 357 19.68 -23.99 -17.31
C VAL A 357 20.46 -23.19 -18.34
N HIS A 358 21.74 -22.95 -18.08
CA HIS A 358 22.63 -22.44 -19.11
C HIS A 358 22.49 -23.42 -20.27
N SER A 359 21.84 -22.98 -21.37
CA SER A 359 21.98 -23.64 -22.64
C SER A 359 23.47 -23.84 -22.86
N ALA A 360 23.87 -25.06 -23.17
CA ALA A 360 25.25 -25.43 -23.44
C ALA A 360 25.93 -24.38 -24.31
N PRO A 361 27.24 -24.15 -24.12
CA PRO A 361 27.96 -23.21 -24.96
C PRO A 361 27.69 -23.55 -26.42
N LEU A 362 27.23 -22.59 -27.20
CA LEU A 362 27.08 -22.71 -28.65
C LEU A 362 28.40 -23.24 -29.20
N THR A 363 28.38 -24.42 -29.78
CA THR A 363 29.49 -24.93 -30.57
C THR A 363 29.82 -23.92 -31.68
N GLN A 364 31.09 -23.68 -31.92
CA GLN A 364 31.65 -22.64 -32.79
C GLN A 364 31.18 -22.64 -34.27
N GLU A 365 30.19 -23.44 -34.64
CA GLU A 365 29.73 -23.60 -36.02
C GLU A 365 28.55 -22.73 -36.47
N GLU A 366 27.97 -21.94 -35.60
CA GLU A 366 26.80 -21.09 -35.95
C GLU A 366 26.99 -19.58 -35.75
N THR A 367 28.19 -19.06 -35.95
CA THR A 367 28.38 -17.61 -36.07
C THR A 367 28.00 -17.13 -37.49
N SER A 368 26.99 -16.26 -37.55
CA SER A 368 26.52 -15.68 -38.80
C SER A 368 27.60 -14.81 -39.45
N PRO A 369 27.59 -14.64 -40.79
CA PRO A 369 28.59 -13.82 -41.50
C PRO A 369 28.69 -12.37 -41.05
N ARG A 370 27.74 -11.84 -40.31
CA ARG A 370 27.75 -10.48 -39.77
C ARG A 370 28.63 -10.30 -38.53
N GLU A 371 28.82 -11.32 -37.72
CA GLU A 371 29.67 -11.25 -36.53
C GLU A 371 31.18 -11.27 -36.90
N ARG A 372 31.52 -11.81 -38.06
CA ARG A 372 32.93 -11.81 -38.58
C ARG A 372 33.39 -10.44 -39.06
N LEU A 373 32.48 -9.58 -39.49
CA LEU A 373 32.84 -8.22 -39.93
C LEU A 373 33.12 -7.30 -38.74
N ASP A 374 32.47 -7.52 -37.61
CA ASP A 374 32.69 -6.72 -36.39
C ASP A 374 34.01 -7.10 -35.69
N ASP A 375 34.51 -8.34 -35.88
CA ASP A 375 35.80 -8.80 -35.35
C ASP A 375 36.99 -8.29 -36.20
N GLU A 376 36.82 -8.08 -37.52
CA GLU A 376 37.84 -7.49 -38.39
C GLU A 376 38.00 -5.98 -38.19
N GLN A 377 36.91 -5.25 -37.94
CA GLN A 377 36.98 -3.81 -37.65
C GLN A 377 37.60 -3.50 -36.27
N ASN A 378 37.55 -4.44 -35.32
CA ASN A 378 38.18 -4.28 -34.01
C ASN A 378 39.71 -4.61 -34.02
N ARG A 379 40.22 -5.17 -35.08
CA ARG A 379 41.68 -5.50 -35.21
C ARG A 379 42.53 -4.36 -35.80
N GLU A 380 41.94 -3.40 -36.51
CA GLU A 380 42.65 -2.29 -37.12
C GLU A 380 42.87 -1.06 -36.20
N GLY A 381 42.38 -1.08 -34.96
CA GLY A 381 42.45 0.03 -34.01
C GLY A 381 43.61 0.00 -33.00
N LYS A 382 44.67 -0.79 -33.20
CA LYS A 382 45.83 -0.77 -32.31
C LYS A 382 46.90 0.17 -32.85
N THR A 383 47.13 1.26 -32.17
CA THR A 383 48.27 2.14 -32.40
C THR A 383 49.60 1.50 -31.94
N PRO A 384 50.75 1.86 -32.49
CA PRO A 384 52.05 1.18 -32.27
C PRO A 384 52.62 1.31 -30.86
N ASP A 385 52.01 2.07 -29.95
CA ASP A 385 52.54 2.38 -28.61
C ASP A 385 52.00 1.56 -27.45
N GLY A 386 51.35 0.45 -27.67
CA GLY A 386 51.10 -0.54 -26.61
C GLY A 386 50.22 -0.11 -25.42
N SER A 387 49.55 1.05 -25.47
CA SER A 387 48.61 1.50 -24.44
C SER A 387 47.19 1.07 -24.79
N THR A 388 46.67 0.07 -24.10
CA THR A 388 45.26 -0.30 -24.12
C THR A 388 44.43 0.81 -23.48
N LEU A 389 43.64 1.51 -24.28
CA LEU A 389 42.58 2.38 -23.79
C LEU A 389 41.45 1.49 -23.26
N GLU A 390 41.44 1.25 -21.95
CA GLU A 390 40.28 0.75 -21.23
C GLU A 390 39.19 1.84 -21.28
N THR A 391 38.22 1.67 -22.15
CA THR A 391 37.01 2.47 -22.12
C THR A 391 36.20 2.02 -20.91
N GLU A 392 36.45 2.63 -19.75
CA GLU A 392 35.60 2.57 -18.60
C GLU A 392 34.21 3.08 -18.98
N ILE A 393 33.20 2.21 -18.88
CA ILE A 393 31.80 2.61 -18.92
C ILE A 393 31.54 3.32 -17.59
N PRO A 394 31.35 4.66 -17.56
CA PRO A 394 31.12 5.37 -16.30
C PRO A 394 29.73 4.99 -15.79
N GLY A 395 29.67 4.19 -14.76
CA GLY A 395 28.40 3.88 -14.09
C GLY A 395 28.31 2.53 -13.38
N LEU A 396 29.25 1.62 -13.54
CA LEU A 396 29.18 0.32 -12.86
C LEU A 396 30.12 0.15 -11.66
N CYS A 397 31.05 1.08 -11.42
CA CYS A 397 32.08 0.93 -10.39
C CYS A 397 31.76 1.53 -9.02
N ALA A 398 30.51 1.95 -8.73
CA ALA A 398 30.11 2.50 -7.43
C ALA A 398 29.26 1.54 -6.56
N LEU A 399 29.41 0.24 -6.73
CA LEU A 399 28.69 -0.78 -5.92
C LEU A 399 29.64 -1.63 -5.07
N LYS A 400 30.75 -1.05 -4.58
CA LYS A 400 31.47 -1.64 -3.45
C LYS A 400 30.86 -1.15 -2.15
N ARG A 401 30.14 -2.07 -1.47
CA ARG A 401 29.79 -2.09 -0.02
C ARG A 401 29.55 -0.72 0.63
N GLY A 402 28.44 -0.08 0.31
CA GLY A 402 27.89 1.04 1.05
C GLY A 402 26.38 0.94 1.05
N ALA A 403 25.78 0.91 2.23
CA ALA A 403 24.33 0.89 2.40
C ALA A 403 23.71 2.13 1.74
N PHE A 404 23.12 1.98 0.56
CA PHE A 404 22.37 3.05 -0.10
C PHE A 404 21.07 3.30 0.69
N ARG A 405 21.15 4.23 1.63
CA ARG A 405 19.97 4.90 2.18
C ARG A 405 19.49 5.90 1.13
N VAL A 406 18.57 5.48 0.26
CA VAL A 406 17.77 6.43 -0.49
C VAL A 406 16.89 7.17 0.51
N SER A 407 17.21 8.42 0.76
CA SER A 407 16.37 9.33 1.54
C SER A 407 15.01 9.43 0.84
N VAL A 408 13.94 9.08 1.53
CA VAL A 408 12.55 9.16 1.08
C VAL A 408 12.13 10.62 0.76
N THR A 409 12.97 11.59 1.06
CA THR A 409 12.69 13.02 0.95
C THR A 409 12.70 13.57 -0.48
N ALA A 410 13.26 12.86 -1.46
CA ALA A 410 13.34 13.36 -2.83
C ALA A 410 12.06 13.11 -3.67
N VAL A 411 11.14 12.28 -3.21
CA VAL A 411 9.89 11.97 -3.93
C VAL A 411 8.72 12.85 -3.49
N CYS A 412 8.81 13.52 -2.32
CA CYS A 412 7.72 14.35 -1.78
C CYS A 412 7.75 15.84 -2.21
N ARG A 413 8.78 16.32 -2.91
CA ARG A 413 8.88 17.76 -3.28
C ARG A 413 8.12 18.16 -4.56
N ALA A 414 7.45 17.25 -5.24
CA ALA A 414 6.74 17.57 -6.48
C ALA A 414 5.21 17.79 -6.33
N THR A 415 4.66 17.81 -5.10
CA THR A 415 3.21 17.92 -4.89
C THR A 415 2.73 19.05 -3.97
N ASN A 416 3.60 20.02 -3.61
CA ASN A 416 3.18 21.19 -2.80
C ASN A 416 3.43 22.52 -3.53
N SER A 417 2.90 22.68 -4.74
CA SER A 417 2.79 23.99 -5.40
C SER A 417 1.40 24.15 -6.00
N SER A 418 0.42 24.31 -5.14
CA SER A 418 -0.85 24.99 -5.49
C SER A 418 -1.79 24.97 -4.27
N LYS A 419 -1.59 25.89 -3.34
CA LYS A 419 -2.62 26.43 -2.45
C LYS A 419 -2.06 27.67 -1.72
N SER A 420 -2.05 28.79 -2.44
CA SER A 420 -2.08 30.11 -1.82
C SER A 420 -2.80 31.04 -2.79
N LEU A 421 -4.07 31.22 -2.59
CA LEU A 421 -4.88 32.35 -3.08
C LEU A 421 -6.28 32.16 -2.52
N PHE A 422 -6.52 32.74 -1.35
CA PHE A 422 -7.79 33.35 -0.96
C PHE A 422 -7.61 33.95 0.43
N GLY A 423 -7.08 35.18 0.44
CA GLY A 423 -7.28 36.09 1.54
C GLY A 423 -8.71 36.66 1.46
N ARG A 424 -9.44 36.61 2.56
CA ARG A 424 -10.57 37.51 2.82
C ARG A 424 -10.39 38.12 4.18
N GLU A 425 -10.20 39.44 4.15
CA GLU A 425 -10.34 40.35 5.28
C GLU A 425 -11.71 40.17 5.92
N VAL A 426 -11.74 40.03 7.24
CA VAL A 426 -12.94 40.26 8.06
C VAL A 426 -12.74 41.61 8.70
N LYS A 427 -13.54 42.62 8.32
CA LYS A 427 -13.72 43.88 9.02
C LYS A 427 -14.60 43.65 10.24
N GLU A 428 -14.15 44.21 11.34
CA GLU A 428 -14.92 44.46 12.57
C GLU A 428 -16.17 45.30 12.31
N SER A 429 -17.27 44.96 12.89
CA SER A 429 -18.29 45.78 13.56
C SER A 429 -19.15 44.84 14.43
#